data_8792bff453b8b3dbcdc73a0eb38ba515
#
_entry.id   8792bff453b8b3dbcdc73a0eb38ba515
#
_cell.length_a   1.000
_cell.length_b   1.000
_cell.length_c   1.000
_cell.angle_alpha   90.00
_cell.angle_beta   90.00
_cell.angle_gamma   90.00
#
_symmetry.space_group_name_H-M   'P 1'
#
loop_
_entity.id
_entity.type
_entity.pdbx_description
1 polymer ?
#
loop_
_entity_poly.entity_id
_entity_poly.type
_entity_poly.pdbx_seq_one_letter_code
_entity_poly.pdbx_strand_id
1 'polypeptide(L)'
;IMLNIVIGGAVYGLGIVAALVGNASTGGTDFIALYVSNKTGKSIWTYVFVYNCILLCIFGFVSGWERAGYSIIMQFVSTKVIESLYRRYDRSTIQITSKMPEEIIAAYTKKYRHGISVWESYGGYSHQKNYMLNTVVSTLEVKEIAHLILSVDPRAIINVYRTDDFYGGFYRKPID
;
A
#
# COMPACT_ATOMS: atom_id res chain seq x y z
N ILE A 1 33.28 -3.03 2.01
CA ILE A 1 32.51 -1.99 2.76
C ILE A 1 31.14 -1.80 2.13
N MET A 2 31.03 -1.48 0.83
CA MET A 2 29.75 -1.21 0.15
C MET A 2 28.73 -2.35 0.28
N LEU A 3 29.14 -3.60 0.06
CA LEU A 3 28.25 -4.76 0.19
C LEU A 3 27.68 -4.88 1.61
N ASN A 4 28.48 -4.65 2.64
CA ASN A 4 28.02 -4.72 4.03
C ASN A 4 27.00 -3.61 4.34
N ILE A 5 27.15 -2.43 3.71
CA ILE A 5 26.21 -1.31 3.88
C ILE A 5 24.85 -1.65 3.25
N VAL A 6 24.86 -2.25 2.05
CA VAL A 6 23.63 -2.66 1.36
C VAL A 6 22.92 -3.76 2.15
N ILE A 7 23.66 -4.80 2.57
CA ILE A 7 23.10 -5.89 3.39
C ILE A 7 22.58 -5.36 4.72
N GLY A 8 23.38 -4.51 5.41
CA GLY A 8 22.99 -3.89 6.67
C GLY A 8 21.72 -3.04 6.54
N GLY A 9 21.62 -2.24 5.47
CA GLY A 9 20.42 -1.45 5.16
C GLY A 9 19.20 -2.31 4.88
N ALA A 10 19.37 -3.42 4.17
CA ALA A 10 18.28 -4.37 3.91
C ALA A 10 17.78 -5.03 5.21
N VAL A 11 18.68 -5.55 6.03
CA VAL A 11 18.35 -6.17 7.33
C VAL A 11 17.68 -5.17 8.27
N TYR A 12 18.20 -3.94 8.34
CA TYR A 12 17.60 -2.86 9.13
C TYR A 12 16.20 -2.52 8.64
N GLY A 13 15.99 -2.39 7.32
CA GLY A 13 14.67 -2.16 6.74
C GLY A 13 13.68 -3.29 7.03
N LEU A 14 14.12 -4.54 6.97
CA LEU A 14 13.29 -5.69 7.35
C LEU A 14 12.89 -5.65 8.82
N GLY A 15 13.79 -5.26 9.71
CA GLY A 15 13.50 -5.08 11.13
C GLY A 15 12.43 -4.02 11.38
N ILE A 16 12.51 -2.88 10.69
CA ILE A 16 11.47 -1.83 10.76
C ILE A 16 10.14 -2.37 10.23
N VAL A 17 10.12 -3.05 9.09
CA VAL A 17 8.88 -3.64 8.54
C VAL A 17 8.27 -4.63 9.52
N ALA A 18 9.06 -5.49 10.15
CA ALA A 18 8.57 -6.44 11.13
C ALA A 18 7.92 -5.73 12.34
N ALA A 19 8.55 -4.66 12.85
CA ALA A 19 7.98 -3.84 13.90
C ALA A 19 6.64 -3.20 13.48
N LEU A 20 6.60 -2.59 12.29
CA LEU A 20 5.39 -1.93 11.76
C LEU A 20 4.23 -2.91 11.51
N VAL A 21 4.53 -4.10 11.01
CA VAL A 21 3.52 -5.17 10.83
C VAL A 21 2.99 -5.66 12.18
N GLY A 22 3.85 -5.68 13.20
CA GLY A 22 3.47 -5.97 14.59
C GLY A 22 2.78 -4.80 15.33
N ASN A 23 2.36 -3.74 14.62
CA ASN A 23 1.79 -2.51 15.18
C ASN A 23 2.70 -1.82 16.22
N ALA A 24 4.00 -2.02 16.11
CA ALA A 24 5.03 -1.38 16.93
C ALA A 24 5.81 -0.34 16.10
N SER A 25 6.64 0.46 16.77
CA SER A 25 7.57 1.38 16.13
C SER A 25 8.96 1.15 16.71
N THR A 26 9.99 1.34 15.89
CA THR A 26 11.39 1.28 16.35
C THR A 26 11.80 2.55 17.09
N GLY A 27 10.95 3.57 17.14
CA GLY A 27 11.20 4.88 17.74
C GLY A 27 11.78 5.90 16.75
N GLY A 28 12.03 7.11 17.23
CA GLY A 28 12.63 8.17 16.39
C GLY A 28 11.72 8.67 15.26
N THR A 29 12.29 8.90 14.08
CA THR A 29 11.58 9.42 12.90
C THR A 29 10.52 8.47 12.37
N ASP A 30 10.64 7.18 12.63
CA ASP A 30 9.67 6.15 12.22
C ASP A 30 8.31 6.36 12.88
N PHE A 31 8.31 6.79 14.15
CA PHE A 31 7.08 7.11 14.87
C PHE A 31 6.36 8.31 14.24
N ILE A 32 7.13 9.35 13.87
CA ILE A 32 6.58 10.52 13.17
C ILE A 32 6.03 10.09 11.78
N ALA A 33 6.79 9.26 11.07
CA ALA A 33 6.37 8.72 9.79
C ALA A 33 5.04 7.96 9.90
N LEU A 34 4.92 7.09 10.89
CA LEU A 34 3.71 6.31 11.15
C LEU A 34 2.52 7.21 11.51
N TYR A 35 2.72 8.17 12.42
CA TYR A 35 1.68 9.11 12.83
C TYR A 35 1.14 9.92 11.65
N VAL A 36 2.04 10.53 10.86
CA VAL A 36 1.63 11.34 9.70
C VAL A 36 1.01 10.48 8.61
N SER A 37 1.55 9.29 8.33
CA SER A 37 0.97 8.35 7.37
C SER A 37 -0.43 7.88 7.79
N ASN A 38 -0.65 7.61 9.08
CA ASN A 38 -1.98 7.29 9.62
C ASN A 38 -2.96 8.46 9.46
N LYS A 39 -2.51 9.69 9.69
CA LYS A 39 -3.34 10.90 9.57
C LYS A 39 -3.66 11.25 8.13
N THR A 40 -2.68 11.17 7.23
CA THR A 40 -2.82 11.55 5.81
C THR A 40 -3.33 10.40 4.93
N GLY A 41 -3.08 9.15 5.34
CA GLY A 41 -3.40 7.97 4.56
C GLY A 41 -2.49 7.74 3.36
N LYS A 42 -1.34 8.40 3.35
CA LYS A 42 -0.30 8.25 2.33
C LYS A 42 0.98 7.76 2.98
N SER A 43 1.79 7.01 2.24
CA SER A 43 3.15 6.67 2.67
C SER A 43 4.02 7.92 2.65
N ILE A 44 4.72 8.21 3.73
CA ILE A 44 5.62 9.37 3.83
C ILE A 44 7.10 8.99 3.98
N TRP A 45 7.45 7.73 3.76
CA TRP A 45 8.82 7.23 3.94
C TRP A 45 9.83 7.96 3.08
N THR A 46 9.47 8.31 1.84
CA THR A 46 10.32 9.13 0.95
C THR A 46 10.62 10.50 1.55
N TYR A 47 9.65 11.16 2.18
CA TYR A 47 9.86 12.48 2.80
C TYR A 47 10.77 12.37 4.03
N VAL A 48 10.62 11.31 4.83
CA VAL A 48 11.52 11.02 5.96
C VAL A 48 12.94 10.75 5.48
N PHE A 49 13.09 10.02 4.37
CA PHE A 49 14.40 9.81 3.74
C PHE A 49 15.06 11.14 3.33
N VAL A 50 14.32 12.02 2.63
CA VAL A 50 14.85 13.34 2.22
C VAL A 50 15.27 14.17 3.43
N TYR A 51 14.45 14.22 4.48
CA TYR A 51 14.77 14.90 5.72
C TYR A 51 16.05 14.35 6.36
N ASN A 52 16.18 13.06 6.46
CA ASN A 52 17.37 12.42 7.00
C ASN A 52 18.61 12.65 6.13
N CYS A 53 18.48 12.69 4.80
CA CYS A 53 19.59 13.05 3.91
C CYS A 53 20.13 14.47 4.19
N ILE A 54 19.25 15.43 4.46
CA ILE A 54 19.66 16.80 4.83
C ILE A 54 20.48 16.76 6.12
N LEU A 55 20.03 16.03 7.14
CA LEU A 55 20.76 15.87 8.41
C LEU A 55 22.11 15.19 8.19
N LEU A 56 22.17 14.15 7.36
CA LEU A 56 23.40 13.44 7.05
C LEU A 56 24.39 14.30 6.23
N CYS A 57 23.91 15.20 5.37
CA CYS A 57 24.75 16.19 4.71
C CYS A 57 25.38 17.16 5.73
N ILE A 58 24.61 17.66 6.69
CA ILE A 58 25.12 18.52 7.77
C ILE A 58 26.18 17.73 8.59
N PHE A 59 25.90 16.47 8.92
CA PHE A 59 26.84 15.59 9.62
C PHE A 59 28.11 15.35 8.81
N GLY A 60 28.03 15.31 7.49
CA GLY A 60 29.18 15.15 6.58
C GLY A 60 30.25 16.24 6.74
N PHE A 61 29.85 17.49 7.03
CA PHE A 61 30.79 18.57 7.30
C PHE A 61 31.58 18.37 8.59
N VAL A 62 31.00 17.67 9.58
CA VAL A 62 31.64 17.43 10.89
C VAL A 62 32.44 16.14 10.90
N SER A 63 31.89 15.07 10.33
CA SER A 63 32.41 13.69 10.48
C SER A 63 33.05 13.13 9.21
N GLY A 64 33.03 13.88 8.13
CA GLY A 64 33.60 13.51 6.82
C GLY A 64 32.56 12.93 5.85
N TRP A 65 32.71 13.32 4.59
CA TRP A 65 31.79 13.02 3.50
C TRP A 65 31.67 11.53 3.17
N GLU A 66 32.74 10.77 3.36
CA GLU A 66 32.72 9.33 3.10
C GLU A 66 31.73 8.60 4.02
N ARG A 67 31.74 8.92 5.31
CA ARG A 67 30.82 8.32 6.30
C ARG A 67 29.38 8.75 6.06
N ALA A 68 29.16 10.01 5.72
CA ALA A 68 27.85 10.52 5.36
C ALA A 68 27.30 9.81 4.10
N GLY A 69 28.12 9.63 3.08
CA GLY A 69 27.76 8.90 1.87
C GLY A 69 27.34 7.45 2.14
N TYR A 70 28.08 6.75 2.96
CA TYR A 70 27.72 5.37 3.36
C TYR A 70 26.39 5.32 4.13
N SER A 71 26.15 6.27 5.01
CA SER A 71 24.90 6.36 5.77
C SER A 71 23.70 6.66 4.86
N ILE A 72 23.86 7.54 3.85
CA ILE A 72 22.82 7.84 2.87
C ILE A 72 22.47 6.60 2.05
N ILE A 73 23.48 5.84 1.60
CA ILE A 73 23.24 4.59 0.85
C ILE A 73 22.49 3.58 1.71
N MET A 74 22.94 3.36 2.96
CA MET A 74 22.27 2.45 3.90
C MET A 74 20.80 2.84 4.09
N GLN A 75 20.53 4.13 4.29
CA GLN A 75 19.19 4.64 4.49
C GLN A 75 18.32 4.56 3.24
N PHE A 76 18.89 4.79 2.06
CA PHE A 76 18.19 4.59 0.79
C PHE A 76 17.73 3.15 0.64
N VAL A 77 18.62 2.18 0.89
CA VAL A 77 18.28 0.75 0.80
C VAL A 77 17.19 0.40 1.80
N SER A 78 17.31 0.80 3.07
CA SER A 78 16.30 0.51 4.09
C SER A 78 14.95 1.13 3.75
N THR A 79 14.91 2.37 3.27
CA THR A 79 13.69 3.04 2.84
C THR A 79 13.01 2.28 1.69
N LYS A 80 13.78 1.81 0.70
CA LYS A 80 13.23 1.01 -0.42
C LYS A 80 12.67 -0.32 0.03
N VAL A 81 13.31 -0.97 1.00
CA VAL A 81 12.77 -2.20 1.61
C VAL A 81 11.44 -1.92 2.31
N ILE A 82 11.36 -0.85 3.10
CA ILE A 82 10.13 -0.47 3.81
C ILE A 82 9.01 -0.15 2.81
N GLU A 83 9.26 0.71 1.82
CA GLU A 83 8.27 1.07 0.79
C GLU A 83 7.76 -0.15 0.01
N SER A 84 8.65 -1.11 -0.29
CA SER A 84 8.28 -2.32 -1.04
C SER A 84 7.42 -3.30 -0.24
N LEU A 85 7.68 -3.44 1.05
CA LEU A 85 7.06 -4.46 1.90
C LEU A 85 5.92 -3.92 2.75
N TYR A 86 6.00 -2.67 3.21
CA TYR A 86 4.97 -2.04 4.04
C TYR A 86 3.95 -1.27 3.19
N ARG A 87 3.02 -2.02 2.57
CA ARG A 87 2.00 -1.50 1.64
C ARG A 87 0.66 -1.18 2.29
N ARG A 88 0.66 -0.85 3.57
CA ARG A 88 -0.56 -0.60 4.35
C ARG A 88 -1.41 0.57 3.80
N TYR A 89 -0.76 1.56 3.18
CA TYR A 89 -1.40 2.74 2.64
C TYR A 89 -1.69 2.65 1.15
N ASP A 90 -1.20 1.60 0.49
CA ASP A 90 -1.46 1.37 -0.92
C ASP A 90 -2.93 1.02 -1.13
N ARG A 91 -3.51 1.58 -2.16
CA ARG A 91 -4.89 1.33 -2.57
C ARG A 91 -4.92 0.71 -3.93
N SER A 92 -5.94 -0.10 -4.14
CA SER A 92 -6.19 -0.73 -5.42
C SER A 92 -7.66 -0.54 -5.79
N THR A 93 -7.89 -0.27 -7.06
CA THR A 93 -9.22 -0.29 -7.64
C THR A 93 -9.49 -1.68 -8.18
N ILE A 94 -10.57 -2.30 -7.74
CA ILE A 94 -11.05 -3.58 -8.27
C ILE A 94 -12.22 -3.29 -9.18
N GLN A 95 -12.09 -3.69 -10.44
CA GLN A 95 -13.13 -3.65 -11.44
C GLN A 95 -13.59 -5.08 -11.72
N ILE A 96 -14.87 -5.32 -11.56
CA ILE A 96 -15.48 -6.65 -11.68
C ILE A 96 -16.48 -6.60 -12.83
N THR A 97 -16.42 -7.56 -13.74
CA THR A 97 -17.45 -7.77 -14.77
C THR A 97 -18.16 -9.07 -14.49
N SER A 98 -19.48 -9.00 -14.25
CA SER A 98 -20.29 -10.16 -13.87
C SER A 98 -21.72 -10.02 -14.37
N LYS A 99 -22.44 -11.14 -14.40
CA LYS A 99 -23.89 -11.20 -14.65
C LYS A 99 -24.72 -11.23 -13.35
N MET A 100 -24.06 -11.34 -12.20
CA MET A 100 -24.69 -11.49 -10.87
C MET A 100 -24.32 -10.31 -9.95
N PRO A 101 -24.68 -9.06 -10.31
CA PRO A 101 -24.25 -7.89 -9.55
C PRO A 101 -24.82 -7.85 -8.13
N GLU A 102 -26.10 -8.23 -7.97
CA GLU A 102 -26.78 -8.11 -6.69
C GLU A 102 -26.24 -9.08 -5.64
N GLU A 103 -25.94 -10.31 -6.05
CA GLU A 103 -25.34 -11.34 -5.19
C GLU A 103 -23.92 -10.94 -4.77
N ILE A 104 -23.14 -10.39 -5.69
CA ILE A 104 -21.80 -9.88 -5.40
C ILE A 104 -21.89 -8.70 -4.42
N ILE A 105 -22.79 -7.74 -4.65
CA ILE A 105 -22.97 -6.60 -3.76
C ILE A 105 -23.40 -7.06 -2.37
N ALA A 106 -24.36 -7.97 -2.27
CA ALA A 106 -24.85 -8.50 -1.00
C ALA A 106 -23.74 -9.20 -0.20
N ALA A 107 -22.92 -10.04 -0.87
CA ALA A 107 -21.80 -10.70 -0.24
C ALA A 107 -20.71 -9.71 0.19
N TYR A 108 -20.42 -8.73 -0.68
CA TYR A 108 -19.39 -7.73 -0.46
C TYR A 108 -19.73 -6.79 0.70
N THR A 109 -20.91 -6.18 0.68
CA THR A 109 -21.36 -5.20 1.70
C THR A 109 -21.57 -5.80 3.07
N LYS A 110 -21.82 -7.11 3.15
CA LYS A 110 -21.88 -7.84 4.42
C LYS A 110 -20.54 -7.90 5.15
N LYS A 111 -19.43 -7.89 4.40
CA LYS A 111 -18.09 -8.09 4.96
C LYS A 111 -17.22 -6.83 4.92
N TYR A 112 -17.41 -5.99 3.90
CA TYR A 112 -16.59 -4.80 3.67
C TYR A 112 -17.46 -3.53 3.73
N ARG A 113 -16.84 -2.44 4.23
CA ARG A 113 -17.49 -1.12 4.34
C ARG A 113 -17.06 -0.13 3.27
N HIS A 114 -16.37 -0.62 2.23
CA HIS A 114 -15.99 0.21 1.10
C HIS A 114 -17.18 0.38 0.16
N GLY A 115 -17.28 1.57 -0.45
CA GLY A 115 -18.28 1.82 -1.48
C GLY A 115 -18.06 0.94 -2.69
N ILE A 116 -19.15 0.47 -3.30
CA ILE A 116 -19.13 -0.24 -4.57
C ILE A 116 -20.13 0.42 -5.52
N SER A 117 -19.66 0.76 -6.73
CA SER A 117 -20.48 1.37 -7.78
C SER A 117 -20.76 0.34 -8.86
N VAL A 118 -21.95 0.41 -9.45
CA VAL A 118 -22.39 -0.53 -10.49
C VAL A 118 -22.93 0.24 -11.68
N TRP A 119 -22.60 -0.22 -12.87
CA TRP A 119 -23.21 0.25 -14.11
C TRP A 119 -23.39 -0.89 -15.12
N GLU A 120 -24.36 -0.74 -16.01
CA GLU A 120 -24.62 -1.69 -17.07
C GLU A 120 -23.57 -1.60 -18.17
N SER A 121 -23.20 -2.73 -18.71
CA SER A 121 -22.31 -2.84 -19.85
C SER A 121 -22.77 -3.93 -20.81
N TYR A 122 -22.31 -3.91 -22.03
CA TYR A 122 -22.62 -4.91 -23.04
C TYR A 122 -21.32 -5.49 -23.60
N GLY A 123 -21.29 -6.81 -23.72
CA GLY A 123 -20.16 -7.49 -24.35
C GLY A 123 -20.08 -7.16 -25.83
N GLY A 124 -18.93 -6.62 -26.29
CA GLY A 124 -18.76 -6.25 -27.70
C GLY A 124 -18.87 -7.40 -28.67
N TYR A 125 -18.50 -8.61 -28.26
CA TYR A 125 -18.62 -9.83 -29.09
C TYR A 125 -19.94 -10.58 -28.86
N SER A 126 -20.33 -10.75 -27.59
CA SER A 126 -21.51 -11.56 -27.23
C SER A 126 -22.81 -10.80 -27.33
N HIS A 127 -22.77 -9.47 -27.40
CA HIS A 127 -23.92 -8.56 -27.31
C HIS A 127 -24.81 -8.79 -26.07
N GLN A 128 -24.28 -9.53 -25.07
CA GLN A 128 -25.03 -9.83 -23.87
C GLN A 128 -24.82 -8.72 -22.83
N LYS A 129 -25.86 -8.47 -22.04
CA LYS A 129 -25.81 -7.55 -20.91
C LYS A 129 -24.93 -8.12 -19.80
N ASN A 130 -24.01 -7.32 -19.33
CA ASN A 130 -23.17 -7.56 -18.17
C ASN A 130 -23.23 -6.35 -17.24
N TYR A 131 -22.70 -6.48 -16.05
CA TYR A 131 -22.58 -5.39 -15.09
C TYR A 131 -21.11 -5.22 -14.73
N MET A 132 -20.68 -3.97 -14.70
CA MET A 132 -19.36 -3.61 -14.19
C MET A 132 -19.53 -3.03 -12.80
N LEU A 133 -18.81 -3.61 -11.83
CA LEU A 133 -18.75 -3.12 -10.48
C LEU A 133 -17.36 -2.56 -10.23
N ASN A 134 -17.28 -1.46 -9.51
CA ASN A 134 -16.02 -0.81 -9.19
C ASN A 134 -15.95 -0.45 -7.72
N THR A 135 -14.83 -0.78 -7.09
CA THR A 135 -14.57 -0.47 -5.70
C THR A 135 -13.11 -0.15 -5.49
N VAL A 136 -12.82 0.77 -4.56
CA VAL A 136 -11.46 1.10 -4.13
C VAL A 136 -11.26 0.53 -2.73
N VAL A 137 -10.21 -0.27 -2.58
CA VAL A 137 -9.94 -1.03 -1.36
C VAL A 137 -8.47 -0.92 -0.96
N SER A 138 -8.12 -1.40 0.23
CA SER A 138 -6.72 -1.60 0.58
C SER A 138 -6.10 -2.69 -0.28
N THR A 139 -4.87 -2.48 -0.75
CA THR A 139 -4.13 -3.49 -1.54
C THR A 139 -4.01 -4.83 -0.78
N LEU A 140 -4.01 -4.80 0.54
CA LEU A 140 -3.96 -6.00 1.38
C LEU A 140 -5.24 -6.85 1.31
N GLU A 141 -6.40 -6.22 1.04
CA GLU A 141 -7.70 -6.87 1.00
C GLU A 141 -8.03 -7.47 -0.38
N VAL A 142 -7.27 -7.10 -1.42
CA VAL A 142 -7.55 -7.47 -2.83
C VAL A 142 -7.72 -8.98 -3.01
N LYS A 143 -6.80 -9.78 -2.46
CA LYS A 143 -6.85 -11.25 -2.61
C LYS A 143 -8.10 -11.85 -1.99
N GLU A 144 -8.44 -11.39 -0.79
CA GLU A 144 -9.60 -11.89 -0.06
C GLU A 144 -10.91 -11.51 -0.76
N ILE A 145 -10.99 -10.26 -1.24
CA ILE A 145 -12.14 -9.77 -2.02
C ILE A 145 -12.27 -10.55 -3.34
N ALA A 146 -11.17 -10.78 -4.05
CA ALA A 146 -11.20 -11.56 -5.29
C ALA A 146 -11.70 -12.99 -5.04
N HIS A 147 -11.24 -13.65 -3.98
CA HIS A 147 -11.75 -14.96 -3.59
C HIS A 147 -13.26 -14.93 -3.25
N LEU A 148 -13.71 -13.93 -2.52
CA LEU A 148 -15.14 -13.76 -2.22
C LEU A 148 -15.97 -13.64 -3.49
N ILE A 149 -15.56 -12.79 -4.43
CA ILE A 149 -16.28 -12.56 -5.68
C ILE A 149 -16.34 -13.83 -6.51
N LEU A 150 -15.21 -14.54 -6.67
CA LEU A 150 -15.15 -15.78 -7.44
C LEU A 150 -15.90 -16.94 -6.77
N SER A 151 -16.13 -16.89 -5.47
CA SER A 151 -17.00 -17.87 -4.78
C SER A 151 -18.49 -17.63 -5.06
N VAL A 152 -18.89 -16.39 -5.39
CA VAL A 152 -20.26 -16.02 -5.75
C VAL A 152 -20.48 -16.24 -7.27
N ASP A 153 -19.58 -15.69 -8.09
CA ASP A 153 -19.61 -15.88 -9.54
C ASP A 153 -18.24 -16.37 -10.06
N PRO A 154 -18.09 -17.68 -10.26
CA PRO A 154 -16.83 -18.24 -10.80
C PRO A 154 -16.46 -17.77 -12.21
N ARG A 155 -17.39 -17.13 -12.93
CA ARG A 155 -17.17 -16.57 -14.28
C ARG A 155 -16.92 -15.07 -14.26
N ALA A 156 -16.90 -14.43 -13.09
CA ALA A 156 -16.58 -13.03 -12.98
C ALA A 156 -15.16 -12.75 -13.47
N ILE A 157 -15.01 -11.66 -14.22
CA ILE A 157 -13.69 -11.14 -14.62
C ILE A 157 -13.32 -10.06 -13.63
N ILE A 158 -12.15 -10.18 -13.00
CA ILE A 158 -11.67 -9.24 -12.01
C ILE A 158 -10.37 -8.59 -12.51
N ASN A 159 -10.40 -7.28 -12.69
CA ASN A 159 -9.23 -6.48 -13.00
C ASN A 159 -8.84 -5.67 -11.76
N VAL A 160 -7.54 -5.64 -11.46
CA VAL A 160 -7.01 -4.90 -10.32
C VAL A 160 -6.03 -3.86 -10.82
N TYR A 161 -6.30 -2.60 -10.48
CA TYR A 161 -5.45 -1.46 -10.84
C TYR A 161 -4.87 -0.86 -9.58
N ARG A 162 -3.62 -0.42 -9.62
CA ARG A 162 -3.06 0.40 -8.55
C ARG A 162 -3.71 1.79 -8.61
N THR A 163 -4.14 2.27 -7.46
CA THR A 163 -4.70 3.63 -7.32
C THR A 163 -3.61 4.53 -6.77
N ASP A 164 -3.07 5.41 -7.59
CA ASP A 164 -1.98 6.31 -7.17
C ASP A 164 -2.50 7.41 -6.25
N ASP A 165 -3.61 8.04 -6.61
CA ASP A 165 -4.25 9.08 -5.81
C ASP A 165 -5.74 8.80 -5.61
N PHE A 166 -6.21 9.03 -4.39
CA PHE A 166 -7.62 8.94 -4.02
C PHE A 166 -8.01 10.12 -3.13
N TYR A 167 -9.01 10.87 -3.55
CA TYR A 167 -9.56 12.00 -2.83
C TYR A 167 -11.00 11.70 -2.39
N GLY A 168 -11.30 11.87 -1.12
CA GLY A 168 -12.62 11.65 -0.55
C GLY A 168 -12.62 10.74 0.67
N GLY A 169 -13.82 10.38 1.12
CA GLY A 169 -14.01 9.49 2.26
C GLY A 169 -13.60 8.06 1.94
N PHE A 170 -12.68 7.51 2.70
CA PHE A 170 -12.27 6.11 2.63
C PHE A 170 -12.38 5.47 4.01
N TYR A 171 -13.15 4.39 4.10
CA TYR A 171 -13.21 3.63 5.35
C TYR A 171 -11.87 2.94 5.61
N ARG A 172 -11.29 3.20 6.77
CA ARG A 172 -10.09 2.50 7.23
C ARG A 172 -10.49 1.60 8.39
N LYS A 173 -10.11 0.33 8.30
CA LYS A 173 -10.26 -0.58 9.43
C LYS A 173 -9.42 -0.03 10.60
N PRO A 174 -10.02 0.13 11.81
CA PRO A 174 -9.25 0.52 12.99
C PRO A 174 -8.08 -0.45 13.21
N ILE A 175 -7.05 0.04 13.87
CA ILE A 175 -5.95 -0.78 14.37
C ILE A 175 -6.48 -1.38 15.68
N ASP A 176 -6.78 -2.67 15.63
CA ASP A 176 -7.07 -3.44 16.84
C ASP A 176 -5.77 -3.77 17.56
#